data_f0635015c42599a5f82c2c2de7de02a2
#
_entry.id   f0635015c42599a5f82c2c2de7de02a2
#
_cell.length_a   1.000
_cell.length_b   1.000
_cell.length_c   1.000
_cell.angle_alpha   90.00
_cell.angle_beta   90.00
_cell.angle_gamma   90.00
#
_symmetry.space_group_name_H-M   'P 1'
#
loop_
_entity.id
_entity.type
_entity.pdbx_description
1 polymer ?
#
loop_
_entity_poly.entity_id
_entity_poly.type
_entity_poly.pdbx_seq_one_letter_code
_entity_poly.pdbx_strand_id
1 'polypeptide(L)'
;MYTDDKNAQIVLALLKKYNIKKIVISPGATNIPIAGGVQIDPFFEVYSVIDERSAAYFATGLSHESGEPVAISCTGATASRNYLPALTEAYYRNLPIIALTCQQSTNDYDSLKPQMINRTFSPIDAKRFSVHLPVVKDEEDEESCILSVNKALIWATKKGCGPVHINIFESSRTFTTVNLPVIPQIYYFQTHDLNCCDNISLLKEQLIGKKIGLLIGAHRKFSEKENAAIEGFIDTYDVVVFCDNTSNYHGKNKILLSMASGIRKIHEKPDLVIDIGSVTAVYSAPALLKGAEFWRISEDGEFHQRCGNLRNMFDCPEFVFFNALADEQIKISTNGYYSDIIEKIGELIIPDLSFSNIFVSIQMAKKLPEHCSLHIGASESLANMNFLELKETIDSSANVGTLGIDGSISTLVGQSMVNKNKLYFGQVGDLTFFYDMNALGIRHISKNIRLMIVNNGCGVRFRVDPYVVNSFGDKAHDFIAAGGHNGSAEGWAKSMGFEYFTARTKGEFLTLIDDFCSPEIEKFNKPVLFEVFTTVKEEQDGWNLIRDMNRPKQNPTKSDSLKGVIKRVLPEKAVNIIRNMKE
;
A
#
# COMPACT_ATOMS: atom_id res chain seq x y z
N MET A 1 21.64 22.74 22.91
CA MET A 1 21.71 21.88 24.10
C MET A 1 20.62 20.84 24.00
N TYR A 2 20.91 19.61 24.38
CA TYR A 2 19.93 18.54 24.46
C TYR A 2 19.15 18.58 25.77
N THR A 3 18.08 17.81 25.81
CA THR A 3 17.27 17.61 27.02
C THR A 3 18.07 16.93 28.13
N ASP A 4 17.73 17.21 29.40
CA ASP A 4 18.26 16.51 30.56
C ASP A 4 17.46 15.25 30.91
N ASP A 5 16.43 14.93 30.11
CA ASP A 5 15.67 13.68 30.20
C ASP A 5 16.52 12.49 29.72
N LYS A 6 16.85 11.60 30.64
CA LYS A 6 17.75 10.46 30.37
C LYS A 6 17.20 9.51 29.31
N ASN A 7 15.90 9.20 29.35
CA ASN A 7 15.29 8.32 28.36
C ASN A 7 15.34 8.91 26.96
N ALA A 8 15.04 10.20 26.83
CA ALA A 8 15.14 10.90 25.56
C ALA A 8 16.58 10.97 25.04
N GLN A 9 17.58 11.19 25.94
CA GLN A 9 19.00 11.14 25.56
C GLN A 9 19.41 9.78 25.02
N ILE A 10 19.00 8.67 25.67
CA ILE A 10 19.27 7.30 25.22
C ILE A 10 18.67 7.05 23.83
N VAL A 11 17.39 7.40 23.65
CA VAL A 11 16.70 7.23 22.37
C VAL A 11 17.40 8.02 21.26
N LEU A 12 17.69 9.31 21.48
CA LEU A 12 18.36 10.17 20.49
C LEU A 12 19.78 9.66 20.15
N ALA A 13 20.55 9.23 21.15
CA ALA A 13 21.88 8.69 20.93
C ALA A 13 21.84 7.41 20.09
N LEU A 14 20.90 6.50 20.36
CA LEU A 14 20.75 5.25 19.60
C LEU A 14 20.17 5.47 18.20
N LEU A 15 19.22 6.37 18.00
CA LEU A 15 18.77 6.75 16.65
C LEU A 15 19.96 7.19 15.78
N LYS A 16 20.88 8.00 16.34
CA LYS A 16 22.12 8.40 15.64
C LYS A 16 23.02 7.21 15.35
N LYS A 17 23.21 6.29 16.30
CA LYS A 17 24.05 5.10 16.12
C LYS A 17 23.50 4.15 15.04
N TYR A 18 22.19 4.00 14.95
CA TYR A 18 21.53 3.19 13.93
C TYR A 18 21.33 3.93 12.60
N ASN A 19 21.87 5.16 12.47
CA ASN A 19 21.76 6.03 11.28
C ASN A 19 20.30 6.33 10.89
N ILE A 20 19.40 6.43 11.89
CA ILE A 20 18.00 6.80 11.67
C ILE A 20 17.90 8.32 11.71
N LYS A 21 17.85 8.92 10.52
CA LYS A 21 17.92 10.38 10.32
C LYS A 21 16.55 11.03 10.25
N LYS A 22 15.61 10.39 9.60
CA LYS A 22 14.29 10.94 9.30
C LYS A 22 13.36 10.82 10.50
N ILE A 23 12.80 11.95 10.92
CA ILE A 23 11.85 11.99 12.03
C ILE A 23 10.69 12.95 11.75
N VAL A 24 9.46 12.47 12.00
CA VAL A 24 8.24 13.25 11.87
C VAL A 24 7.71 13.59 13.27
N ILE A 25 7.51 14.86 13.54
CA ILE A 25 7.09 15.39 14.83
C ILE A 25 5.66 15.92 14.74
N SER A 26 4.76 15.35 15.55
CA SER A 26 3.48 15.96 15.90
C SER A 26 3.66 16.68 17.24
N PRO A 27 3.56 18.02 17.27
CA PRO A 27 3.97 18.79 18.44
C PRO A 27 3.04 18.58 19.64
N GLY A 28 3.63 18.51 20.84
CA GLY A 28 2.87 18.41 22.08
C GLY A 28 3.77 18.55 23.32
N ALA A 29 3.17 18.72 24.49
CA ALA A 29 3.92 19.08 25.68
C ALA A 29 4.88 17.98 26.16
N THR A 30 4.44 16.71 26.15
CA THR A 30 5.26 15.61 26.72
C THR A 30 6.34 15.09 25.78
N ASN A 31 6.30 15.41 24.48
CA ASN A 31 7.37 15.03 23.56
C ASN A 31 8.38 16.17 23.29
N ILE A 32 8.32 17.26 24.05
CA ILE A 32 9.31 18.35 23.99
C ILE A 32 10.77 17.84 24.12
N PRO A 33 11.11 16.89 25.01
CA PRO A 33 12.46 16.35 25.10
C PRO A 33 12.99 15.76 23.79
N ILE A 34 12.17 15.05 23.03
CA ILE A 34 12.53 14.50 21.71
C ILE A 34 12.55 15.62 20.68
N ALA A 35 11.46 16.39 20.56
CA ALA A 35 11.31 17.44 19.54
C ALA A 35 12.42 18.51 19.67
N GLY A 36 12.70 18.95 20.91
CA GLY A 36 13.77 19.91 21.20
C GLY A 36 15.14 19.38 20.84
N GLY A 37 15.42 18.11 21.12
CA GLY A 37 16.70 17.49 20.77
C GLY A 37 16.95 17.37 19.27
N VAL A 38 15.92 16.91 18.52
CA VAL A 38 16.10 16.67 17.07
C VAL A 38 16.14 17.97 16.24
N GLN A 39 15.40 19.01 16.66
CA GLN A 39 15.35 20.26 15.89
C GLN A 39 16.67 21.04 15.89
N ILE A 40 17.55 20.81 16.87
CA ILE A 40 18.83 21.50 17.02
C ILE A 40 20.02 20.69 16.49
N ASP A 41 19.83 19.40 16.24
CA ASP A 41 20.89 18.50 15.77
C ASP A 41 20.81 18.32 14.25
N PRO A 42 21.82 18.83 13.48
CA PRO A 42 21.82 18.74 12.03
C PRO A 42 21.91 17.32 11.48
N PHE A 43 22.12 16.31 12.34
CA PHE A 43 22.04 14.91 11.95
C PHE A 43 20.62 14.52 11.52
N PHE A 44 19.60 15.11 12.14
CA PHE A 44 18.21 14.75 11.91
C PHE A 44 17.57 15.58 10.80
N GLU A 45 16.84 14.90 9.95
CA GLU A 45 15.96 15.44 8.94
C GLU A 45 14.54 15.47 9.52
N VAL A 46 14.12 16.66 9.97
CA VAL A 46 12.92 16.82 10.80
C VAL A 46 11.75 17.34 9.99
N TYR A 47 10.62 16.63 10.06
CA TYR A 47 9.35 17.02 9.46
C TYR A 47 8.33 17.32 10.56
N SER A 48 7.54 18.37 10.37
CA SER A 48 6.46 18.74 11.28
C SER A 48 5.10 18.49 10.64
N VAL A 49 4.31 17.61 11.23
CA VAL A 49 2.94 17.29 10.79
C VAL A 49 2.03 17.28 12.02
N ILE A 50 1.05 18.16 12.06
CA ILE A 50 0.23 18.41 13.26
C ILE A 50 -0.75 17.27 13.54
N ASP A 51 -1.45 16.79 12.51
CA ASP A 51 -2.37 15.66 12.60
C ASP A 51 -1.56 14.35 12.74
N GLU A 52 -1.67 13.69 13.87
CA GLU A 52 -0.87 12.49 14.17
C GLU A 52 -1.17 11.33 13.22
N ARG A 53 -2.42 11.17 12.79
CA ARG A 53 -2.77 10.16 11.79
C ARG A 53 -2.05 10.45 10.46
N SER A 54 -2.15 11.68 9.98
CA SER A 54 -1.44 12.12 8.78
C SER A 54 0.08 12.02 8.94
N ALA A 55 0.62 12.32 10.13
CA ALA A 55 2.05 12.20 10.43
C ALA A 55 2.55 10.75 10.28
N ALA A 56 1.77 9.79 10.78
CA ALA A 56 2.13 8.40 10.69
C ALA A 56 2.04 7.86 9.24
N TYR A 57 1.02 8.23 8.47
CA TYR A 57 0.94 7.90 7.04
C TYR A 57 1.99 8.63 6.21
N PHE A 58 2.31 9.88 6.53
CA PHE A 58 3.44 10.59 5.93
C PHE A 58 4.74 9.80 6.14
N ALA A 59 4.98 9.31 7.35
CA ALA A 59 6.17 8.51 7.65
C ALA A 59 6.18 7.18 6.89
N THR A 60 5.04 6.50 6.69
CA THR A 60 4.98 5.30 5.86
C THR A 60 5.33 5.58 4.41
N GLY A 61 4.86 6.70 3.86
CA GLY A 61 5.21 7.15 2.52
C GLY A 61 6.69 7.48 2.40
N LEU A 62 7.23 8.23 3.36
CA LEU A 62 8.65 8.60 3.41
C LEU A 62 9.55 7.36 3.50
N SER A 63 9.19 6.38 4.35
CA SER A 63 9.92 5.12 4.51
C SER A 63 9.86 4.26 3.24
N HIS A 64 8.67 4.13 2.64
CA HIS A 64 8.51 3.35 1.41
C HIS A 64 9.36 3.88 0.26
N GLU A 65 9.31 5.18 0.02
CA GLU A 65 10.04 5.81 -1.11
C GLU A 65 11.56 5.85 -0.88
N SER A 66 12.00 6.10 0.37
CA SER A 66 13.43 6.16 0.68
C SER A 66 14.08 4.80 0.94
N GLY A 67 13.29 3.78 1.30
CA GLY A 67 13.80 2.49 1.78
C GLY A 67 14.45 2.57 3.17
N GLU A 68 14.29 3.70 3.90
CA GLU A 68 14.94 3.94 5.20
C GLU A 68 13.95 3.88 6.36
N PRO A 69 14.41 3.55 7.58
CA PRO A 69 13.59 3.65 8.77
C PRO A 69 13.25 5.11 9.10
N VAL A 70 12.02 5.34 9.55
CA VAL A 70 11.51 6.66 9.90
C VAL A 70 10.99 6.64 11.32
N ALA A 71 11.43 7.58 12.15
CA ALA A 71 10.87 7.80 13.47
C ALA A 71 9.67 8.76 13.42
N ILE A 72 8.68 8.53 14.26
CA ILE A 72 7.55 9.44 14.49
C ILE A 72 7.43 9.74 15.96
N SER A 73 7.12 10.98 16.34
CA SER A 73 7.00 11.34 17.75
C SER A 73 5.77 12.21 18.03
N CYS A 74 5.01 11.82 19.06
CA CYS A 74 3.88 12.58 19.57
C CYS A 74 3.76 12.46 21.10
N THR A 75 2.80 13.19 21.66
CA THR A 75 2.43 13.03 23.07
C THR A 75 1.69 11.71 23.33
N GLY A 76 1.40 11.41 24.57
CA GLY A 76 0.50 10.35 24.98
C GLY A 76 -0.96 10.56 24.58
N ALA A 77 -1.87 9.89 25.25
CA ALA A 77 -3.31 10.01 25.08
C ALA A 77 -3.81 9.74 23.62
N THR A 78 -4.72 10.58 23.12
CA THR A 78 -5.34 10.42 21.80
C THR A 78 -4.34 10.52 20.65
N ALA A 79 -3.32 11.35 20.77
CA ALA A 79 -2.24 11.47 19.80
C ALA A 79 -1.63 10.12 19.43
N SER A 80 -1.22 9.35 20.44
CA SER A 80 -0.66 8.01 20.23
C SER A 80 -1.65 7.00 19.64
N ARG A 81 -2.96 7.20 19.85
CA ARG A 81 -4.01 6.35 19.26
C ARG A 81 -4.20 6.64 17.77
N ASN A 82 -4.02 7.89 17.36
CA ASN A 82 -4.10 8.28 15.96
C ASN A 82 -2.99 7.68 15.08
N TYR A 83 -1.90 7.17 15.66
CA TYR A 83 -0.87 6.44 14.92
C TYR A 83 -1.31 5.03 14.48
N LEU A 84 -2.29 4.42 15.16
CA LEU A 84 -2.63 3.02 14.96
C LEU A 84 -3.01 2.63 13.53
N PRO A 85 -3.80 3.40 12.78
CA PRO A 85 -4.12 3.06 11.39
C PRO A 85 -2.88 2.90 10.52
N ALA A 86 -1.98 3.88 10.56
CA ALA A 86 -0.75 3.86 9.77
C ALA A 86 0.28 2.82 10.27
N LEU A 87 0.33 2.56 11.58
CA LEU A 87 1.18 1.49 12.12
C LEU A 87 0.66 0.12 11.68
N THR A 88 -0.67 -0.09 11.62
CA THR A 88 -1.24 -1.32 11.08
C THR A 88 -0.90 -1.47 9.59
N GLU A 89 -1.02 -0.40 8.79
CA GLU A 89 -0.58 -0.41 7.40
C GLU A 89 0.91 -0.77 7.29
N ALA A 90 1.77 -0.13 8.10
CA ALA A 90 3.21 -0.39 8.12
C ALA A 90 3.54 -1.84 8.52
N TYR A 91 2.75 -2.43 9.43
CA TYR A 91 2.92 -3.83 9.85
C TYR A 91 2.74 -4.79 8.67
N TYR A 92 1.65 -4.67 7.94
CA TYR A 92 1.36 -5.54 6.80
C TYR A 92 2.23 -5.27 5.57
N ARG A 93 2.89 -4.11 5.53
CA ARG A 93 3.83 -3.74 4.46
C ARG A 93 5.29 -3.87 4.85
N ASN A 94 5.59 -4.34 6.05
CA ASN A 94 6.95 -4.48 6.57
C ASN A 94 7.75 -3.16 6.49
N LEU A 95 7.12 -2.03 6.83
CA LEU A 95 7.76 -0.72 6.82
C LEU A 95 8.37 -0.41 8.20
N PRO A 96 9.66 -0.02 8.27
CA PRO A 96 10.35 0.24 9.53
C PRO A 96 9.98 1.61 10.13
N ILE A 97 8.85 1.67 10.81
CA ILE A 97 8.37 2.87 11.51
C ILE A 97 8.66 2.76 13.01
N ILE A 98 9.32 3.77 13.58
CA ILE A 98 9.68 3.81 15.00
C ILE A 98 8.79 4.85 15.69
N ALA A 99 7.74 4.38 16.36
CA ALA A 99 6.80 5.25 17.08
C ALA A 99 7.34 5.58 18.47
N LEU A 100 7.66 6.84 18.70
CA LEU A 100 8.12 7.42 19.97
C LEU A 100 6.95 8.19 20.60
N THR A 101 6.33 7.63 21.64
CA THR A 101 5.23 8.30 22.31
C THR A 101 5.63 8.68 23.73
N CYS A 102 5.37 9.93 24.10
CA CYS A 102 5.85 10.48 25.37
C CYS A 102 4.69 10.77 26.32
N GLN A 103 4.84 10.42 27.58
CA GLN A 103 3.85 10.68 28.62
C GLN A 103 4.51 10.94 29.98
N GLN A 104 3.71 11.38 30.93
CA GLN A 104 4.09 11.48 32.33
C GLN A 104 4.08 10.11 33.03
N SER A 105 4.15 10.06 34.33
CA SER A 105 4.25 8.86 35.13
C SER A 105 3.09 7.86 34.95
N THR A 106 3.38 6.56 35.01
CA THR A 106 2.35 5.48 35.07
C THR A 106 1.56 5.49 36.39
N ASN A 107 2.09 6.12 37.44
CA ASN A 107 1.41 6.22 38.76
C ASN A 107 0.08 6.99 38.65
N ASP A 108 -0.13 7.71 37.57
CA ASP A 108 -1.33 8.48 37.32
C ASP A 108 -2.39 7.72 36.50
N TYR A 109 -2.13 6.47 36.10
CA TYR A 109 -3.19 5.62 35.57
C TYR A 109 -4.29 5.46 36.62
N ASP A 110 -5.53 5.44 36.20
CA ASP A 110 -6.71 5.37 37.07
C ASP A 110 -6.94 6.57 38.01
N SER A 111 -6.10 7.62 37.90
CA SER A 111 -6.24 8.85 38.72
C SER A 111 -7.22 9.87 38.15
N LEU A 112 -7.82 9.62 36.98
CA LEU A 112 -8.67 10.54 36.21
C LEU A 112 -7.98 11.87 35.83
N LYS A 113 -6.65 11.91 35.89
CA LYS A 113 -5.90 13.06 35.37
C LYS A 113 -6.05 13.16 33.84
N PRO A 114 -6.14 14.36 33.28
CA PRO A 114 -6.19 14.54 31.82
C PRO A 114 -5.00 13.90 31.13
N GLN A 115 -5.23 13.27 29.98
CA GLN A 115 -4.22 12.64 29.12
C GLN A 115 -3.54 11.38 29.67
N MET A 116 -3.95 10.88 30.84
CA MET A 116 -3.38 9.69 31.47
C MET A 116 -4.17 8.44 31.10
N ILE A 117 -4.03 7.98 29.88
CA ILE A 117 -4.65 6.74 29.39
C ILE A 117 -3.64 5.59 29.43
N ASN A 118 -4.12 4.39 29.76
CA ASN A 118 -3.32 3.19 29.70
C ASN A 118 -3.05 2.78 28.23
N ARG A 119 -1.78 2.76 27.84
CA ARG A 119 -1.32 2.42 26.48
C ARG A 119 -0.53 1.10 26.43
N THR A 120 -0.56 0.33 27.49
CA THR A 120 0.08 -1.00 27.52
C THR A 120 -0.58 -1.97 26.56
N PHE A 121 -1.86 -1.76 26.26
CA PHE A 121 -2.62 -2.53 25.29
C PHE A 121 -2.70 -1.81 23.94
N SER A 122 -2.27 -2.48 22.89
CA SER A 122 -2.48 -2.06 21.49
C SER A 122 -2.71 -3.30 20.62
N PRO A 123 -3.31 -3.16 19.43
CA PRO A 123 -3.43 -4.27 18.50
C PRO A 123 -2.09 -4.97 18.27
N ILE A 124 -2.10 -6.30 18.18
CA ILE A 124 -0.89 -7.09 17.98
C ILE A 124 -0.26 -6.87 16.61
N ASP A 125 -1.08 -6.52 15.62
CA ASP A 125 -0.75 -6.28 14.22
C ASP A 125 -0.49 -4.78 13.89
N ALA A 126 -0.21 -3.98 14.91
CA ALA A 126 0.24 -2.59 14.76
C ALA A 126 1.73 -2.41 15.12
N LYS A 127 2.43 -3.47 15.50
CA LYS A 127 3.83 -3.40 15.94
C LYS A 127 4.49 -4.77 15.98
N ARG A 128 5.77 -4.83 15.61
CA ARG A 128 6.63 -6.02 15.80
C ARG A 128 7.18 -6.11 17.22
N PHE A 129 7.40 -4.96 17.85
CA PHE A 129 7.91 -4.87 19.20
C PHE A 129 7.40 -3.60 19.90
N SER A 130 7.20 -3.67 21.21
CA SER A 130 6.81 -2.52 22.02
C SER A 130 7.49 -2.55 23.36
N VAL A 131 7.92 -1.39 23.83
CA VAL A 131 8.52 -1.21 25.15
C VAL A 131 8.04 0.07 25.82
N HIS A 132 7.89 0.01 27.15
CA HIS A 132 7.70 1.15 28.02
C HIS A 132 8.99 1.32 28.83
N LEU A 133 9.75 2.39 28.55
CA LEU A 133 11.00 2.65 29.23
C LEU A 133 10.72 3.09 30.69
N PRO A 134 11.34 2.50 31.69
CA PRO A 134 11.25 3.04 33.04
C PRO A 134 11.91 4.42 33.15
N VAL A 135 11.54 5.20 34.14
CA VAL A 135 12.28 6.44 34.47
C VAL A 135 13.63 6.05 35.03
N VAL A 136 14.71 6.50 34.41
CA VAL A 136 16.09 6.20 34.83
C VAL A 136 16.39 6.88 36.15
N LYS A 137 16.62 6.10 37.19
CA LYS A 137 16.96 6.53 38.55
C LYS A 137 18.39 6.15 38.95
N ASP A 138 18.86 5.05 38.39
CA ASP A 138 20.17 4.45 38.69
C ASP A 138 20.76 3.82 37.40
N GLU A 139 21.91 3.18 37.54
CA GLU A 139 22.65 2.54 36.44
C GLU A 139 21.91 1.30 35.89
N GLU A 140 21.21 0.55 36.72
CA GLU A 140 20.44 -0.64 36.30
C GLU A 140 19.26 -0.24 35.43
N ASP A 141 18.54 0.83 35.79
CA ASP A 141 17.48 1.41 34.95
C ASP A 141 18.04 1.90 33.62
N GLU A 142 19.23 2.55 33.60
CA GLU A 142 19.88 3.05 32.40
C GLU A 142 20.26 1.91 31.45
N GLU A 143 20.90 0.85 31.97
CA GLU A 143 21.25 -0.35 31.18
C GLU A 143 20.00 -1.03 30.59
N SER A 144 18.95 -1.16 31.38
CA SER A 144 17.67 -1.74 30.94
C SER A 144 17.02 -0.91 29.79
N CYS A 145 17.06 0.43 29.90
CA CYS A 145 16.60 1.31 28.85
C CYS A 145 17.41 1.16 27.55
N ILE A 146 18.75 1.15 27.67
CA ILE A 146 19.67 0.97 26.54
C ILE A 146 19.41 -0.34 25.83
N LEU A 147 19.29 -1.45 26.55
CA LEU A 147 18.97 -2.75 25.96
C LEU A 147 17.61 -2.74 25.25
N SER A 148 16.60 -2.16 25.88
CA SER A 148 15.24 -2.11 25.35
C SER A 148 15.13 -1.31 24.06
N VAL A 149 15.80 -0.14 24.00
CA VAL A 149 15.84 0.68 22.79
C VAL A 149 16.62 -0.01 21.67
N ASN A 150 17.80 -0.59 21.95
CA ASN A 150 18.54 -1.39 20.97
C ASN A 150 17.66 -2.51 20.39
N LYS A 151 16.96 -3.26 21.25
CA LYS A 151 16.06 -4.33 20.85
C LYS A 151 14.94 -3.82 19.95
N ALA A 152 14.32 -2.68 20.27
CA ALA A 152 13.29 -2.07 19.44
C ALA A 152 13.83 -1.70 18.03
N LEU A 153 15.00 -1.07 17.97
CA LEU A 153 15.59 -0.66 16.69
C LEU A 153 16.03 -1.86 15.83
N ILE A 154 16.49 -2.95 16.47
CA ILE A 154 16.78 -4.21 15.76
C ILE A 154 15.49 -4.80 15.18
N TRP A 155 14.41 -4.85 15.94
CA TRP A 155 13.13 -5.33 15.44
C TRP A 155 12.54 -4.46 14.32
N ALA A 156 12.78 -3.14 14.35
CA ALA A 156 12.33 -2.25 13.29
C ALA A 156 13.06 -2.50 11.96
N THR A 157 14.37 -2.79 11.99
CA THR A 157 15.25 -2.77 10.82
C THR A 157 15.75 -4.15 10.38
N LYS A 158 15.49 -5.19 11.18
CA LYS A 158 15.87 -6.58 10.93
C LYS A 158 14.65 -7.48 11.08
N LYS A 159 14.82 -8.76 10.87
CA LYS A 159 13.73 -9.74 11.02
C LYS A 159 12.46 -9.40 10.24
N GLY A 160 12.61 -9.10 8.95
CA GLY A 160 11.51 -8.75 8.05
C GLY A 160 11.04 -7.31 8.16
N CYS A 161 11.68 -6.49 8.99
CA CYS A 161 11.30 -5.10 9.24
C CYS A 161 9.88 -4.93 9.82
N GLY A 162 9.53 -3.73 10.22
CA GLY A 162 8.17 -3.39 10.61
C GLY A 162 8.10 -2.36 11.72
N PRO A 163 6.90 -1.93 12.08
CA PRO A 163 6.70 -0.88 13.06
C PRO A 163 7.05 -1.35 14.47
N VAL A 164 7.63 -0.45 15.26
CA VAL A 164 7.92 -0.64 16.68
C VAL A 164 7.43 0.54 17.48
N HIS A 165 7.16 0.31 18.75
CA HIS A 165 6.69 1.35 19.67
C HIS A 165 7.59 1.46 20.90
N ILE A 166 8.11 2.64 21.15
CA ILE A 166 8.87 3.00 22.34
C ILE A 166 8.09 4.08 23.07
N ASN A 167 7.58 3.72 24.24
CA ASN A 167 6.93 4.68 25.12
C ASN A 167 7.93 5.24 26.13
N ILE A 168 8.04 6.56 26.17
CA ILE A 168 8.99 7.33 26.96
C ILE A 168 8.24 8.00 28.10
N PHE A 169 8.71 7.83 29.32
CA PHE A 169 8.22 8.60 30.46
C PHE A 169 9.09 9.84 30.66
N GLU A 170 8.46 11.01 30.56
CA GLU A 170 9.12 12.29 30.74
C GLU A 170 9.56 12.46 32.19
N SER A 171 10.86 12.66 32.40
CA SER A 171 11.47 12.91 33.71
C SER A 171 11.99 14.33 33.88
N SER A 172 12.29 15.03 32.77
CA SER A 172 12.79 16.41 32.80
C SER A 172 12.37 17.18 31.53
N ARG A 173 12.17 18.49 31.72
CA ARG A 173 11.89 19.46 30.62
C ARG A 173 13.00 20.50 30.45
N THR A 174 14.12 20.33 31.16
CA THR A 174 15.27 21.21 31.05
C THR A 174 16.20 20.80 29.92
N PHE A 175 16.98 21.74 29.40
CA PHE A 175 17.89 21.57 28.28
C PHE A 175 19.23 22.19 28.60
N THR A 176 20.05 21.46 29.38
CA THR A 176 21.40 21.90 29.76
C THR A 176 22.49 20.97 29.27
N THR A 177 22.13 19.78 28.78
CA THR A 177 23.08 18.77 28.31
C THR A 177 23.73 19.20 27.01
N VAL A 178 25.06 19.28 26.97
CA VAL A 178 25.82 19.70 25.80
C VAL A 178 25.97 18.57 24.79
N ASN A 179 26.29 17.36 25.25
CA ASN A 179 26.55 16.19 24.40
C ASN A 179 25.66 15.03 24.83
N LEU A 180 25.13 14.31 23.84
CA LEU A 180 24.44 13.04 24.11
C LEU A 180 25.43 11.99 24.68
N PRO A 181 24.95 11.07 25.51
CA PRO A 181 25.78 9.98 26.02
C PRO A 181 26.31 9.10 24.89
N VAL A 182 27.52 8.56 25.10
CA VAL A 182 28.09 7.56 24.17
C VAL A 182 27.54 6.19 24.54
N ILE A 183 26.60 5.70 23.76
CA ILE A 183 25.91 4.44 24.02
C ILE A 183 26.34 3.41 22.98
N PRO A 184 26.67 2.17 23.39
CA PRO A 184 26.99 1.08 22.46
C PRO A 184 25.76 0.62 21.67
N GLN A 185 25.96 0.42 20.38
CA GLN A 185 25.01 -0.27 19.51
C GLN A 185 25.17 -1.78 19.68
N ILE A 186 24.04 -2.51 19.70
CA ILE A 186 24.05 -3.97 19.62
C ILE A 186 24.00 -4.36 18.14
N TYR A 187 24.97 -5.17 17.71
CA TYR A 187 25.01 -5.73 16.36
C TYR A 187 24.22 -7.05 16.32
N TYR A 188 23.25 -7.13 15.43
CA TYR A 188 22.47 -8.34 15.19
C TYR A 188 22.87 -8.93 13.85
N PHE A 189 23.39 -10.16 13.87
CA PHE A 189 23.78 -10.89 12.67
C PHE A 189 22.73 -11.96 12.37
N GLN A 190 22.18 -11.93 11.17
CA GLN A 190 21.27 -12.93 10.67
C GLN A 190 21.93 -13.61 9.48
N THR A 191 21.97 -14.93 9.50
CA THR A 191 22.52 -15.74 8.41
C THR A 191 21.39 -16.49 7.73
N HIS A 192 21.31 -16.37 6.40
CA HIS A 192 20.40 -17.11 5.57
C HIS A 192 21.21 -17.86 4.50
N ASP A 193 21.40 -19.13 4.69
CA ASP A 193 22.06 -20.01 3.72
C ASP A 193 21.21 -21.24 3.47
N LEU A 194 20.41 -21.21 2.39
CA LEU A 194 19.62 -22.35 1.95
C LEU A 194 20.49 -23.47 1.35
N ASN A 195 21.74 -23.20 0.96
CA ASN A 195 22.64 -24.22 0.45
C ASN A 195 23.07 -25.22 1.54
N CYS A 196 22.93 -24.84 2.80
CA CYS A 196 23.09 -25.75 3.94
C CYS A 196 21.88 -26.66 4.16
N CYS A 197 20.81 -26.51 3.38
CA CYS A 197 19.62 -27.34 3.48
C CYS A 197 19.83 -28.65 2.71
N ASP A 198 19.87 -29.78 3.40
CA ASP A 198 19.97 -31.11 2.81
C ASP A 198 18.84 -31.41 1.80
N ASN A 199 17.80 -30.57 1.80
CA ASN A 199 16.61 -30.75 0.99
C ASN A 199 16.60 -29.94 -0.31
N ILE A 200 17.64 -29.15 -0.65
CA ILE A 200 17.59 -28.26 -1.82
C ILE A 200 17.38 -29.07 -3.13
N SER A 201 17.98 -30.22 -3.24
CA SER A 201 17.81 -31.11 -4.40
C SER A 201 16.38 -31.62 -4.51
N LEU A 202 15.76 -31.99 -3.39
CA LEU A 202 14.35 -32.41 -3.34
C LEU A 202 13.41 -31.28 -3.72
N LEU A 203 13.72 -30.02 -3.32
CA LEU A 203 12.93 -28.85 -3.71
C LEU A 203 13.03 -28.60 -5.22
N LYS A 204 14.23 -28.72 -5.81
CA LYS A 204 14.43 -28.63 -7.27
C LYS A 204 13.62 -29.71 -8.00
N GLU A 205 13.65 -30.97 -7.53
CA GLU A 205 12.86 -32.07 -8.09
C GLU A 205 11.36 -31.77 -8.07
N GLN A 206 10.86 -31.14 -7.01
CA GLN A 206 9.43 -30.76 -6.89
C GLN A 206 9.00 -29.68 -7.88
N LEU A 207 9.91 -28.90 -8.44
CA LEU A 207 9.63 -27.85 -9.42
C LEU A 207 9.59 -28.38 -10.86
N ILE A 208 10.28 -29.49 -11.13
CA ILE A 208 10.39 -30.04 -12.49
C ILE A 208 9.03 -30.46 -13.03
N GLY A 209 8.69 -29.99 -14.24
CA GLY A 209 7.46 -30.34 -14.95
C GLY A 209 6.19 -29.70 -14.43
N LYS A 210 6.26 -28.89 -13.37
CA LYS A 210 5.09 -28.15 -12.86
C LYS A 210 4.86 -26.83 -13.60
N LYS A 211 3.60 -26.44 -13.69
CA LYS A 211 3.17 -25.07 -14.04
C LYS A 211 3.33 -24.20 -12.81
N ILE A 212 4.32 -23.32 -12.82
CA ILE A 212 4.67 -22.50 -11.67
C ILE A 212 4.12 -21.09 -11.84
N GLY A 213 3.36 -20.62 -10.84
CA GLY A 213 3.00 -19.23 -10.69
C GLY A 213 3.90 -18.56 -9.66
N LEU A 214 4.49 -17.41 -9.98
CA LEU A 214 5.11 -16.53 -9.00
C LEU A 214 4.12 -15.41 -8.70
N LEU A 215 3.56 -15.38 -7.49
CA LEU A 215 2.66 -14.32 -7.05
C LEU A 215 3.46 -13.25 -6.31
N ILE A 216 3.48 -12.05 -6.86
CA ILE A 216 4.14 -10.91 -6.23
C ILE A 216 3.08 -9.93 -5.73
N GLY A 217 2.94 -9.81 -4.41
CA GLY A 217 2.13 -8.77 -3.79
C GLY A 217 2.83 -7.40 -3.83
N ALA A 218 2.26 -6.40 -3.15
CA ALA A 218 2.89 -5.08 -3.07
C ALA A 218 4.32 -5.20 -2.52
N HIS A 219 5.23 -4.57 -3.21
CA HIS A 219 6.66 -4.67 -2.94
C HIS A 219 7.33 -3.30 -3.10
N ARG A 220 8.48 -3.09 -2.47
CA ARG A 220 9.37 -2.00 -2.81
C ARG A 220 9.96 -2.22 -4.21
N LYS A 221 10.64 -1.24 -4.75
CA LYS A 221 11.42 -1.45 -5.97
C LYS A 221 12.45 -2.56 -5.75
N PHE A 222 12.49 -3.51 -6.69
CA PHE A 222 13.48 -4.57 -6.68
C PHE A 222 14.87 -4.02 -7.00
N SER A 223 15.87 -4.48 -6.28
CA SER A 223 17.27 -4.25 -6.62
C SER A 223 17.68 -5.07 -7.86
N GLU A 224 18.76 -4.68 -8.52
CA GLU A 224 19.30 -5.45 -9.66
C GLU A 224 19.61 -6.91 -9.28
N LYS A 225 20.10 -7.14 -8.05
CA LYS A 225 20.38 -8.47 -7.52
C LYS A 225 19.12 -9.33 -7.39
N GLU A 226 18.03 -8.74 -6.90
CA GLU A 226 16.74 -9.43 -6.74
C GLU A 226 16.11 -9.74 -8.09
N ASN A 227 16.10 -8.76 -9.00
CA ASN A 227 15.61 -8.98 -10.37
C ASN A 227 16.41 -10.10 -11.07
N ALA A 228 17.74 -10.07 -11.01
CA ALA A 228 18.58 -11.10 -11.62
C ALA A 228 18.30 -12.50 -11.04
N ALA A 229 18.08 -12.60 -9.73
CA ALA A 229 17.74 -13.88 -9.08
C ALA A 229 16.38 -14.42 -9.56
N ILE A 230 15.36 -13.57 -9.64
CA ILE A 230 14.02 -13.93 -10.13
C ILE A 230 14.11 -14.34 -11.61
N GLU A 231 14.81 -13.59 -12.44
CA GLU A 231 14.97 -13.89 -13.87
C GLU A 231 15.73 -15.19 -14.11
N GLY A 232 16.80 -15.47 -13.33
CA GLY A 232 17.50 -16.76 -13.37
C GLY A 232 16.60 -17.93 -13.03
N PHE A 233 15.70 -17.74 -12.06
CA PHE A 233 14.70 -18.76 -11.72
C PHE A 233 13.67 -18.94 -12.85
N ILE A 234 13.20 -17.87 -13.47
CA ILE A 234 12.28 -17.91 -14.62
C ILE A 234 12.93 -18.59 -15.82
N ASP A 235 14.22 -18.33 -16.07
CA ASP A 235 14.97 -18.95 -17.18
C ASP A 235 15.21 -20.46 -16.94
N THR A 236 15.18 -20.90 -15.67
CA THR A 236 15.29 -22.32 -15.29
C THR A 236 13.95 -23.04 -15.42
N TYR A 237 12.84 -22.42 -15.02
CA TYR A 237 11.51 -23.02 -14.95
C TYR A 237 10.50 -22.22 -15.78
N ASP A 238 9.46 -22.88 -16.31
CA ASP A 238 8.37 -22.18 -17.02
C ASP A 238 7.43 -21.49 -16.01
N VAL A 239 7.75 -20.25 -15.66
CA VAL A 239 7.08 -19.47 -14.61
C VAL A 239 6.22 -18.37 -15.19
N VAL A 240 5.00 -18.24 -14.70
CA VAL A 240 4.14 -17.07 -14.93
C VAL A 240 4.21 -16.16 -13.70
N VAL A 241 4.55 -14.89 -13.88
CA VAL A 241 4.59 -13.91 -12.81
C VAL A 241 3.26 -13.18 -12.71
N PHE A 242 2.47 -13.51 -11.70
CA PHE A 242 1.20 -12.85 -11.39
C PHE A 242 1.43 -11.70 -10.43
N CYS A 243 1.08 -10.49 -10.82
CA CYS A 243 1.28 -9.31 -10.00
C CYS A 243 0.20 -8.24 -10.26
N ASP A 244 0.25 -7.18 -9.48
CA ASP A 244 -0.40 -5.91 -9.77
C ASP A 244 0.66 -4.78 -9.86
N ASN A 245 0.24 -3.58 -10.24
CA ASN A 245 1.19 -2.48 -10.40
C ASN A 245 1.93 -2.13 -9.11
N THR A 246 1.36 -2.39 -7.91
CA THR A 246 2.03 -2.11 -6.63
C THR A 246 3.17 -3.07 -6.31
N SER A 247 3.33 -4.14 -7.10
CA SER A 247 4.45 -5.07 -6.96
C SER A 247 5.79 -4.47 -7.36
N ASN A 248 5.79 -3.42 -8.19
CA ASN A 248 6.99 -2.83 -8.80
C ASN A 248 7.88 -3.84 -9.54
N TYR A 249 7.30 -4.95 -9.99
CA TYR A 249 7.99 -5.92 -10.84
C TYR A 249 7.81 -5.56 -12.31
N HIS A 250 8.93 -5.42 -13.03
CA HIS A 250 8.98 -5.06 -14.45
C HIS A 250 9.76 -6.08 -15.31
N GLY A 251 10.07 -7.24 -14.72
CA GLY A 251 10.86 -8.29 -15.38
C GLY A 251 10.04 -9.20 -16.31
N LYS A 252 10.65 -10.32 -16.69
CA LYS A 252 10.11 -11.31 -17.61
C LYS A 252 8.81 -11.95 -17.11
N ASN A 253 8.01 -12.46 -18.05
CA ASN A 253 6.82 -13.29 -17.83
C ASN A 253 5.74 -12.66 -16.93
N LYS A 254 5.71 -11.33 -16.85
CA LYS A 254 4.76 -10.54 -16.07
C LYS A 254 3.36 -10.61 -16.65
N ILE A 255 2.37 -10.80 -15.78
CA ILE A 255 0.94 -10.75 -16.10
C ILE A 255 0.20 -10.00 -15.00
N LEU A 256 -0.54 -8.96 -15.37
CA LEU A 256 -1.41 -8.27 -14.44
C LEU A 256 -2.60 -9.16 -14.03
N LEU A 257 -2.77 -9.36 -12.71
CA LEU A 257 -3.86 -10.15 -12.14
C LEU A 257 -5.25 -9.68 -12.59
N SER A 258 -5.46 -8.38 -12.77
CA SER A 258 -6.73 -7.84 -13.26
C SER A 258 -7.03 -8.27 -14.69
N MET A 259 -6.01 -8.36 -15.54
CA MET A 259 -6.14 -8.87 -16.92
C MET A 259 -6.36 -10.38 -16.90
N ALA A 260 -5.62 -11.12 -16.09
CA ALA A 260 -5.80 -12.56 -15.92
C ALA A 260 -7.21 -12.92 -15.41
N SER A 261 -7.78 -12.14 -14.49
CA SER A 261 -9.15 -12.34 -13.99
C SER A 261 -10.22 -12.06 -15.05
N GLY A 262 -9.91 -11.23 -16.03
CA GLY A 262 -10.77 -10.98 -17.17
C GLY A 262 -10.90 -12.16 -18.13
N ILE A 263 -9.94 -13.08 -18.15
CA ILE A 263 -9.97 -14.29 -18.96
C ILE A 263 -10.83 -15.35 -18.25
N ARG A 264 -12.12 -15.38 -18.53
CA ARG A 264 -13.08 -16.33 -17.90
C ARG A 264 -12.76 -17.80 -18.10
N LYS A 265 -11.73 -18.15 -18.87
CA LYS A 265 -11.30 -19.51 -19.17
C LYS A 265 -9.78 -19.63 -19.12
N ILE A 266 -9.13 -19.20 -18.04
CA ILE A 266 -7.83 -19.78 -17.74
C ILE A 266 -8.13 -21.22 -17.33
N HIS A 267 -8.13 -22.13 -18.30
CA HIS A 267 -8.37 -23.56 -18.05
C HIS A 267 -7.19 -24.21 -17.33
N GLU A 268 -6.02 -23.56 -17.34
CA GLU A 268 -4.79 -24.08 -16.82
C GLU A 268 -4.32 -23.25 -15.62
N LYS A 269 -4.66 -23.72 -14.44
CA LYS A 269 -4.18 -23.15 -13.18
C LYS A 269 -2.74 -23.61 -12.93
N PRO A 270 -1.95 -22.84 -12.17
CA PRO A 270 -0.65 -23.31 -11.72
C PRO A 270 -0.81 -24.54 -10.80
N ASP A 271 0.15 -25.46 -10.85
CA ASP A 271 0.28 -26.58 -9.92
C ASP A 271 0.86 -26.10 -8.60
N LEU A 272 1.80 -25.15 -8.68
CA LEU A 272 2.51 -24.54 -7.57
C LEU A 272 2.52 -23.02 -7.72
N VAL A 273 2.29 -22.32 -6.61
CA VAL A 273 2.48 -20.87 -6.52
C VAL A 273 3.55 -20.55 -5.49
N ILE A 274 4.58 -19.84 -5.92
CA ILE A 274 5.55 -19.20 -5.05
C ILE A 274 5.01 -17.80 -4.74
N ASP A 275 4.91 -17.46 -3.47
CA ASP A 275 4.27 -16.24 -2.98
C ASP A 275 5.28 -15.35 -2.25
N ILE A 276 5.50 -14.13 -2.78
CA ILE A 276 6.41 -13.12 -2.22
C ILE A 276 5.73 -11.75 -2.07
N GLY A 277 6.42 -10.83 -1.43
CA GLY A 277 5.90 -9.48 -1.18
C GLY A 277 4.78 -9.45 -0.15
N SER A 278 4.10 -8.32 -0.02
CA SER A 278 3.00 -8.11 0.92
C SER A 278 1.62 -8.32 0.29
N VAL A 279 0.58 -7.67 0.76
CA VAL A 279 -0.81 -7.81 0.27
C VAL A 279 -0.92 -7.45 -1.21
N THR A 280 -1.68 -8.22 -1.99
CA THR A 280 -2.05 -7.82 -3.37
C THR A 280 -3.34 -7.01 -3.39
N ALA A 281 -3.40 -6.02 -4.26
CA ALA A 281 -4.58 -5.18 -4.47
C ALA A 281 -5.73 -5.90 -5.18
N VAL A 282 -5.51 -7.10 -5.74
CA VAL A 282 -6.47 -7.79 -6.59
C VAL A 282 -7.21 -8.88 -5.83
N TYR A 283 -8.44 -8.61 -5.41
CA TYR A 283 -9.29 -9.52 -4.65
C TYR A 283 -9.61 -10.85 -5.37
N SER A 284 -9.52 -10.89 -6.70
CA SER A 284 -9.78 -12.11 -7.47
C SER A 284 -8.58 -13.07 -7.52
N ALA A 285 -7.40 -12.67 -7.05
CA ALA A 285 -6.21 -13.51 -7.06
C ALA A 285 -6.43 -14.89 -6.41
N PRO A 286 -7.07 -15.03 -5.23
CA PRO A 286 -7.33 -16.33 -4.65
C PRO A 286 -8.18 -17.25 -5.54
N ALA A 287 -9.15 -16.71 -6.26
CA ALA A 287 -10.01 -17.51 -7.14
C ALA A 287 -9.25 -18.02 -8.38
N LEU A 288 -8.33 -17.22 -8.91
CA LEU A 288 -7.48 -17.60 -10.05
C LEU A 288 -6.50 -18.72 -9.69
N LEU A 289 -5.94 -18.67 -8.50
CA LEU A 289 -4.86 -19.55 -8.03
C LEU A 289 -5.35 -20.71 -7.16
N LYS A 290 -6.69 -20.81 -6.94
CA LYS A 290 -7.29 -21.82 -6.08
C LYS A 290 -6.98 -23.25 -6.59
N GLY A 291 -6.47 -24.07 -5.68
CA GLY A 291 -6.14 -25.47 -5.93
C GLY A 291 -4.64 -25.73 -6.13
N ALA A 292 -3.86 -24.71 -6.39
CA ALA A 292 -2.40 -24.82 -6.42
C ALA A 292 -1.82 -25.10 -5.01
N GLU A 293 -0.66 -25.70 -4.98
CA GLU A 293 0.19 -25.75 -3.79
C GLU A 293 0.85 -24.37 -3.59
N PHE A 294 1.01 -23.89 -2.35
CA PHE A 294 1.62 -22.60 -2.05
C PHE A 294 2.91 -22.76 -1.24
N TRP A 295 3.94 -22.06 -1.72
CA TRP A 295 5.21 -21.85 -1.02
C TRP A 295 5.35 -20.36 -0.73
N ARG A 296 5.48 -19.99 0.55
CA ARG A 296 5.67 -18.61 0.98
C ARG A 296 7.11 -18.32 1.29
N ILE A 297 7.66 -17.24 0.75
CA ILE A 297 8.98 -16.72 1.10
C ILE A 297 8.77 -15.36 1.79
N SER A 298 9.29 -15.23 3.01
CA SER A 298 9.24 -13.99 3.77
C SER A 298 10.25 -13.99 4.91
N GLU A 299 10.96 -12.88 5.10
CA GLU A 299 11.92 -12.70 6.18
C GLU A 299 11.26 -12.38 7.55
N ASP A 300 9.93 -12.25 7.59
CA ASP A 300 9.19 -11.97 8.83
C ASP A 300 8.89 -13.22 9.66
N GLY A 301 9.06 -14.42 9.07
CA GLY A 301 8.79 -15.69 9.71
C GLY A 301 7.31 -15.95 10.00
N GLU A 302 6.40 -15.09 9.52
CA GLU A 302 4.96 -15.18 9.76
C GLU A 302 4.28 -16.12 8.75
N PHE A 303 3.36 -16.95 9.26
CA PHE A 303 2.59 -17.88 8.44
C PHE A 303 1.40 -17.18 7.78
N HIS A 304 1.62 -16.66 6.58
CA HIS A 304 0.55 -16.07 5.78
C HIS A 304 0.05 -17.05 4.73
N GLN A 305 -1.25 -17.34 4.78
CA GLN A 305 -1.93 -18.21 3.82
C GLN A 305 -2.86 -17.40 2.93
N ARG A 306 -2.36 -16.91 1.80
CA ARG A 306 -3.09 -15.99 0.92
C ARG A 306 -4.23 -16.67 0.14
N CYS A 307 -3.98 -17.85 -0.39
CA CYS A 307 -4.92 -18.55 -1.29
C CYS A 307 -5.26 -19.98 -0.85
N GLY A 308 -4.87 -20.39 0.35
CA GLY A 308 -5.02 -21.76 0.84
C GLY A 308 -3.91 -22.70 0.36
N ASN A 309 -3.87 -23.91 0.96
CA ASN A 309 -2.91 -24.97 0.59
C ASN A 309 -1.43 -24.60 0.74
N LEU A 310 -1.08 -23.79 1.76
CA LEU A 310 0.32 -23.52 2.12
C LEU A 310 1.00 -24.84 2.52
N ARG A 311 2.14 -25.15 1.88
CA ARG A 311 2.94 -26.35 2.12
C ARG A 311 4.30 -26.04 2.68
N ASN A 312 4.98 -25.04 2.12
CA ASN A 312 6.32 -24.67 2.53
C ASN A 312 6.38 -23.19 2.90
N MET A 313 7.11 -22.88 3.96
CA MET A 313 7.46 -21.55 4.40
C MET A 313 8.97 -21.41 4.46
N PHE A 314 9.51 -20.40 3.80
CA PHE A 314 10.94 -20.10 3.77
C PHE A 314 11.20 -18.76 4.45
N ASP A 315 11.85 -18.81 5.62
CA ASP A 315 12.30 -17.62 6.35
C ASP A 315 13.68 -17.20 5.84
N CYS A 316 13.67 -16.54 4.68
CA CYS A 316 14.90 -16.05 4.05
C CYS A 316 14.61 -14.90 3.09
N PRO A 317 15.64 -14.11 2.71
CA PRO A 317 15.52 -13.13 1.63
C PRO A 317 15.14 -13.79 0.30
N GLU A 318 14.29 -13.13 -0.46
CA GLU A 318 13.77 -13.64 -1.74
C GLU A 318 14.87 -14.02 -2.71
N PHE A 319 15.91 -13.18 -2.86
CA PHE A 319 17.04 -13.48 -3.76
C PHE A 319 17.84 -14.72 -3.34
N VAL A 320 17.88 -15.05 -2.04
CA VAL A 320 18.54 -16.27 -1.54
C VAL A 320 17.79 -17.50 -2.00
N PHE A 321 16.45 -17.47 -1.87
CA PHE A 321 15.58 -18.55 -2.35
C PHE A 321 15.72 -18.78 -3.85
N PHE A 322 15.57 -17.72 -4.66
CA PHE A 322 15.61 -17.86 -6.11
C PHE A 322 16.98 -18.30 -6.62
N ASN A 323 18.08 -17.77 -6.10
CA ASN A 323 19.43 -18.19 -6.48
C ASN A 323 19.72 -19.65 -6.10
N ALA A 324 19.22 -20.13 -4.96
CA ALA A 324 19.44 -21.51 -4.54
C ALA A 324 18.72 -22.52 -5.44
N LEU A 325 17.58 -22.15 -6.01
CA LEU A 325 16.75 -23.01 -6.85
C LEU A 325 17.00 -22.81 -8.35
N ALA A 326 17.54 -21.67 -8.77
CA ALA A 326 17.97 -21.48 -10.15
C ALA A 326 19.10 -22.46 -10.52
N ASP A 327 19.11 -22.93 -11.75
CA ASP A 327 20.12 -23.84 -12.24
C ASP A 327 20.36 -23.63 -13.75
N GLU A 328 21.49 -23.03 -14.09
CA GLU A 328 21.85 -22.73 -15.48
C GLU A 328 21.99 -23.98 -16.37
N GLN A 329 22.19 -25.15 -15.77
CA GLN A 329 22.35 -26.41 -16.48
C GLN A 329 21.00 -27.09 -16.76
N ILE A 330 19.96 -26.74 -16.03
CA ILE A 330 18.61 -27.26 -16.19
C ILE A 330 17.81 -26.31 -17.07
N LYS A 331 17.85 -26.48 -18.38
CA LYS A 331 16.84 -25.91 -19.27
C LYS A 331 15.65 -26.85 -19.33
N ILE A 332 14.66 -26.62 -18.50
CA ILE A 332 13.42 -27.40 -18.56
C ILE A 332 12.69 -27.00 -19.83
N SER A 333 12.22 -28.02 -20.59
CA SER A 333 11.33 -27.76 -21.71
C SER A 333 10.12 -26.98 -21.20
N THR A 334 9.89 -25.80 -21.75
CA THR A 334 8.74 -24.96 -21.42
C THR A 334 7.46 -25.76 -21.65
N ASN A 335 6.59 -25.83 -20.67
CA ASN A 335 5.26 -26.43 -20.80
C ASN A 335 4.30 -25.54 -21.62
N GLY A 336 4.80 -24.41 -22.12
CA GLY A 336 4.01 -23.42 -22.82
C GLY A 336 3.05 -22.63 -21.89
N TYR A 337 3.21 -22.76 -20.57
CA TYR A 337 2.26 -22.17 -19.61
C TYR A 337 2.16 -20.64 -19.74
N TYR A 338 3.31 -19.96 -19.82
CA TYR A 338 3.32 -18.51 -20.02
C TYR A 338 2.79 -18.12 -21.40
N SER A 339 3.25 -18.81 -22.47
CA SER A 339 2.82 -18.50 -23.85
C SER A 339 1.31 -18.64 -24.04
N ASP A 340 0.71 -19.67 -23.45
CA ASP A 340 -0.73 -19.91 -23.53
C ASP A 340 -1.57 -18.82 -22.83
N ILE A 341 -1.07 -18.27 -21.73
CA ILE A 341 -1.77 -17.21 -20.99
C ILE A 341 -1.58 -15.88 -21.68
N ILE A 342 -0.37 -15.53 -22.13
CA ILE A 342 -0.11 -14.23 -22.77
C ILE A 342 -0.83 -14.12 -24.12
N GLU A 343 -0.96 -15.21 -24.88
CA GLU A 343 -1.75 -15.24 -26.10
C GLU A 343 -3.22 -14.87 -25.81
N LYS A 344 -3.82 -15.51 -24.82
CA LYS A 344 -5.21 -15.23 -24.40
C LYS A 344 -5.39 -13.79 -23.89
N ILE A 345 -4.39 -13.24 -23.17
CA ILE A 345 -4.41 -11.85 -22.72
C ILE A 345 -4.32 -10.89 -23.92
N GLY A 346 -3.51 -11.23 -24.93
CA GLY A 346 -3.39 -10.44 -26.16
C GLY A 346 -4.69 -10.31 -26.95
N GLU A 347 -5.63 -11.23 -26.77
CA GLU A 347 -6.97 -11.16 -27.37
C GLU A 347 -7.92 -10.17 -26.67
N LEU A 348 -7.56 -9.69 -25.47
CA LEU A 348 -8.39 -8.78 -24.70
C LEU A 348 -8.27 -7.36 -25.24
N ILE A 349 -9.40 -6.79 -25.62
CA ILE A 349 -9.48 -5.42 -26.08
C ILE A 349 -10.26 -4.60 -25.06
N ILE A 350 -9.61 -3.60 -24.46
CA ILE A 350 -10.30 -2.64 -23.60
C ILE A 350 -11.27 -1.83 -24.48
N PRO A 351 -12.58 -1.85 -24.19
CA PRO A 351 -13.57 -1.16 -25.00
C PRO A 351 -13.44 0.37 -24.91
N ASP A 352 -14.13 1.11 -25.78
CA ASP A 352 -14.31 2.55 -25.58
C ASP A 352 -15.19 2.77 -24.34
N LEU A 353 -14.59 3.34 -23.30
CA LEU A 353 -15.20 3.49 -22.00
C LEU A 353 -15.99 4.80 -21.89
N SER A 354 -17.07 4.77 -21.08
CA SER A 354 -17.74 5.96 -20.60
C SER A 354 -16.78 6.83 -19.78
N PHE A 355 -17.15 8.09 -19.55
CA PHE A 355 -16.37 9.01 -18.70
C PHE A 355 -16.48 8.59 -17.23
N SER A 356 -15.63 7.69 -16.80
CA SER A 356 -15.66 6.99 -15.53
C SER A 356 -14.26 6.92 -14.92
N ASN A 357 -14.17 6.49 -13.66
CA ASN A 357 -12.88 6.30 -12.98
C ASN A 357 -11.96 5.34 -13.78
N ILE A 358 -12.51 4.26 -14.37
CA ILE A 358 -11.73 3.34 -15.21
C ILE A 358 -11.14 4.09 -16.43
N PHE A 359 -11.93 4.91 -17.10
CA PHE A 359 -11.44 5.71 -18.23
C PHE A 359 -10.33 6.66 -17.77
N VAL A 360 -10.56 7.39 -16.68
CA VAL A 360 -9.60 8.35 -16.11
C VAL A 360 -8.29 7.66 -15.74
N SER A 361 -8.36 6.51 -15.05
CA SER A 361 -7.18 5.74 -14.65
C SER A 361 -6.35 5.25 -15.84
N ILE A 362 -7.00 4.71 -16.87
CA ILE A 362 -6.32 4.23 -18.07
C ILE A 362 -5.67 5.39 -18.84
N GLN A 363 -6.35 6.53 -18.96
CA GLN A 363 -5.77 7.70 -19.65
C GLN A 363 -4.59 8.26 -18.86
N MET A 364 -4.71 8.36 -17.54
CA MET A 364 -3.61 8.79 -16.67
C MET A 364 -2.41 7.86 -16.81
N ALA A 365 -2.59 6.54 -16.69
CA ALA A 365 -1.51 5.56 -16.82
C ALA A 365 -0.75 5.68 -18.15
N LYS A 366 -1.45 5.94 -19.25
CA LYS A 366 -0.85 6.16 -20.59
C LYS A 366 -0.01 7.43 -20.67
N LYS A 367 -0.40 8.47 -19.89
CA LYS A 367 0.18 9.82 -19.99
C LYS A 367 1.24 10.10 -18.91
N LEU A 368 1.32 9.29 -17.85
CA LEU A 368 2.35 9.46 -16.83
C LEU A 368 3.74 9.56 -17.43
N PRO A 369 4.55 10.56 -17.01
CA PRO A 369 5.92 10.68 -17.46
C PRO A 369 6.80 9.55 -16.89
N GLU A 370 7.91 9.30 -17.56
CA GLU A 370 8.93 8.38 -17.06
C GLU A 370 9.56 8.89 -15.76
N HIS A 371 10.07 7.96 -14.96
CA HIS A 371 10.79 8.24 -13.71
C HIS A 371 9.96 8.98 -12.65
N CYS A 372 8.64 8.99 -12.74
CA CYS A 372 7.77 9.49 -11.68
C CYS A 372 7.41 8.39 -10.66
N SER A 373 6.86 8.80 -9.51
CA SER A 373 6.17 7.90 -8.59
C SER A 373 4.66 8.10 -8.65
N LEU A 374 3.91 7.02 -8.52
CA LEU A 374 2.44 7.03 -8.47
C LEU A 374 1.96 6.41 -7.16
N HIS A 375 1.23 7.17 -6.36
CA HIS A 375 0.49 6.64 -5.21
C HIS A 375 -1.00 6.53 -5.53
N ILE A 376 -1.56 5.33 -5.37
CA ILE A 376 -2.92 5.02 -5.80
C ILE A 376 -3.80 4.87 -4.57
N GLY A 377 -4.90 5.61 -4.52
CA GLY A 377 -5.90 5.49 -3.46
C GLY A 377 -6.60 4.15 -3.47
N ALA A 378 -6.96 3.68 -2.29
CA ALA A 378 -7.65 2.42 -2.09
C ALA A 378 -8.97 2.31 -2.88
N SER A 379 -9.46 1.08 -3.06
CA SER A 379 -10.73 0.75 -3.72
C SER A 379 -10.72 0.96 -5.24
N GLU A 380 -11.60 1.82 -5.79
CA GLU A 380 -11.80 1.91 -7.25
C GLU A 380 -10.56 2.41 -8.00
N SER A 381 -9.87 3.43 -7.53
CA SER A 381 -8.67 3.93 -8.21
C SER A 381 -7.61 2.83 -8.32
N LEU A 382 -7.40 2.06 -7.27
CA LEU A 382 -6.45 0.95 -7.25
C LEU A 382 -6.88 -0.19 -8.19
N ALA A 383 -8.14 -0.59 -8.15
CA ALA A 383 -8.66 -1.64 -9.03
C ALA A 383 -8.56 -1.24 -10.50
N ASN A 384 -8.89 0.00 -10.82
CA ASN A 384 -8.93 0.52 -12.18
C ASN A 384 -7.54 0.73 -12.78
N MET A 385 -6.56 1.18 -11.99
CA MET A 385 -5.19 1.38 -12.45
C MET A 385 -4.52 0.07 -12.89
N ASN A 386 -4.97 -1.06 -12.36
CA ASN A 386 -4.42 -2.39 -12.67
C ASN A 386 -4.94 -3.01 -13.98
N PHE A 387 -5.72 -2.29 -14.79
CA PHE A 387 -6.07 -2.73 -16.16
C PHE A 387 -5.03 -2.33 -17.21
N LEU A 388 -4.06 -1.52 -16.87
CA LEU A 388 -2.96 -1.14 -17.74
C LEU A 388 -1.63 -1.27 -17.01
N GLU A 389 -0.66 -1.85 -17.68
CA GLU A 389 0.71 -1.91 -17.19
C GLU A 389 1.35 -0.52 -17.21
N LEU A 390 1.98 -0.13 -16.11
CA LEU A 390 2.76 1.09 -16.02
C LEU A 390 4.12 0.91 -16.71
N LYS A 391 4.71 2.00 -17.19
CA LYS A 391 6.06 1.99 -17.75
C LYS A 391 7.08 1.53 -16.68
N GLU A 392 8.11 0.81 -17.08
CA GLU A 392 9.15 0.25 -16.21
C GLU A 392 9.81 1.27 -15.27
N THR A 393 9.85 2.52 -15.70
CA THR A 393 10.50 3.60 -14.97
C THR A 393 9.61 4.23 -13.90
N ILE A 394 8.34 3.79 -13.79
CA ILE A 394 7.36 4.33 -12.84
C ILE A 394 7.28 3.42 -11.62
N ASP A 395 7.65 3.96 -10.47
CA ASP A 395 7.43 3.30 -9.19
C ASP A 395 5.98 3.54 -8.73
N SER A 396 5.27 2.49 -8.30
CA SER A 396 3.90 2.66 -7.82
C SER A 396 3.65 2.05 -6.45
N SER A 397 2.73 2.62 -5.71
CA SER A 397 2.38 2.20 -4.36
C SER A 397 0.92 2.48 -4.04
N ALA A 398 0.41 1.78 -3.04
CA ALA A 398 -0.87 2.07 -2.41
C ALA A 398 -0.85 1.60 -0.97
N ASN A 399 -1.76 2.09 -0.14
CA ASN A 399 -1.95 1.61 1.23
C ASN A 399 -2.75 0.29 1.17
N VAL A 400 -2.09 -0.80 0.73
CA VAL A 400 -2.74 -2.10 0.50
C VAL A 400 -2.82 -2.98 1.74
N GLY A 401 -2.04 -2.70 2.77
CA GLY A 401 -2.00 -3.51 4.00
C GLY A 401 -3.35 -3.51 4.70
N THR A 402 -3.97 -2.36 4.78
CA THR A 402 -5.28 -2.15 5.41
C THR A 402 -6.38 -1.75 4.43
N LEU A 403 -6.02 -1.29 3.22
CA LEU A 403 -6.93 -0.68 2.23
C LEU A 403 -7.78 0.47 2.79
N GLY A 404 -7.24 1.19 3.79
CA GLY A 404 -7.87 2.36 4.38
C GLY A 404 -7.90 3.55 3.43
N ILE A 405 -8.97 4.35 3.52
CA ILE A 405 -9.11 5.59 2.75
C ILE A 405 -8.60 6.82 3.53
N ASP A 406 -8.04 6.61 4.69
CA ASP A 406 -7.77 7.63 5.72
C ASP A 406 -6.36 8.20 5.70
N GLY A 407 -5.51 7.83 4.71
CA GLY A 407 -4.11 8.25 4.69
C GLY A 407 -3.41 8.31 3.34
N SER A 408 -4.12 8.11 2.22
CA SER A 408 -3.46 8.02 0.89
C SER A 408 -2.78 9.32 0.47
N ILE A 409 -3.37 10.48 0.78
CA ILE A 409 -2.78 11.77 0.43
C ILE A 409 -1.59 12.07 1.33
N SER A 410 -1.71 11.78 2.62
CA SER A 410 -0.60 11.91 3.58
C SER A 410 0.59 11.04 3.18
N THR A 411 0.37 9.81 2.70
CA THR A 411 1.41 8.92 2.18
C THR A 411 2.08 9.51 0.93
N LEU A 412 1.31 9.99 -0.04
CA LEU A 412 1.83 10.68 -1.24
C LEU A 412 2.72 11.87 -0.86
N VAL A 413 2.27 12.70 0.07
CA VAL A 413 3.04 13.86 0.54
C VAL A 413 4.36 13.41 1.15
N GLY A 414 4.36 12.35 1.98
CA GLY A 414 5.56 11.77 2.55
C GLY A 414 6.55 11.28 1.49
N GLN A 415 6.09 10.58 0.47
CA GLN A 415 6.92 10.12 -0.65
C GLN A 415 7.58 11.30 -1.38
N SER A 416 6.84 12.38 -1.61
CA SER A 416 7.32 13.55 -2.35
C SER A 416 8.46 14.33 -1.67
N MET A 417 8.73 14.02 -0.39
CA MET A 417 9.84 14.64 0.34
C MET A 417 11.19 14.04 -0.03
N VAL A 418 11.24 12.80 -0.49
CA VAL A 418 12.49 12.07 -0.76
C VAL A 418 13.31 12.72 -1.88
N ASN A 419 12.63 13.13 -2.96
CA ASN A 419 13.30 13.78 -4.09
C ASN A 419 12.46 14.93 -4.65
N LYS A 420 12.89 16.16 -4.37
CA LYS A 420 12.20 17.38 -4.85
C LYS A 420 12.26 17.59 -6.36
N ASN A 421 13.16 16.88 -7.04
CA ASN A 421 13.33 16.92 -8.50
C ASN A 421 12.59 15.77 -9.22
N LYS A 422 11.84 14.94 -8.50
CA LYS A 422 11.00 13.88 -9.04
C LYS A 422 9.53 14.29 -8.91
N LEU A 423 8.73 13.98 -9.93
CA LEU A 423 7.26 14.16 -9.88
C LEU A 423 6.61 13.01 -9.14
N TYR A 424 5.67 13.35 -8.27
CA TYR A 424 4.85 12.42 -7.51
C TYR A 424 3.38 12.63 -7.85
N PHE A 425 2.79 11.60 -8.43
CA PHE A 425 1.39 11.59 -8.81
C PHE A 425 0.55 10.83 -7.79
N GLY A 426 -0.65 11.31 -7.55
CA GLY A 426 -1.68 10.60 -6.77
C GLY A 426 -2.98 10.50 -7.55
N GLN A 427 -3.70 9.38 -7.41
CA GLN A 427 -5.09 9.28 -7.84
C GLN A 427 -5.92 8.70 -6.70
N VAL A 428 -6.91 9.45 -6.24
CA VAL A 428 -7.80 9.08 -5.13
C VAL A 428 -9.27 9.32 -5.49
N GLY A 429 -10.18 8.70 -4.73
CA GLY A 429 -11.60 9.05 -4.76
C GLY A 429 -11.93 10.25 -3.87
N ASP A 430 -13.12 10.79 -4.03
CA ASP A 430 -13.66 11.91 -3.26
C ASP A 430 -13.72 11.63 -1.75
N LEU A 431 -14.23 10.48 -1.34
CA LEU A 431 -14.30 10.12 0.09
C LEU A 431 -12.91 9.98 0.71
N THR A 432 -11.94 9.45 -0.03
CA THR A 432 -10.53 9.41 0.39
C THR A 432 -9.98 10.82 0.57
N PHE A 433 -10.29 11.72 -0.37
CA PHE A 433 -9.87 13.12 -0.26
C PHE A 433 -10.46 13.77 0.97
N PHE A 434 -11.78 13.71 1.18
CA PHE A 434 -12.42 14.37 2.31
C PHE A 434 -12.00 13.78 3.65
N TYR A 435 -11.61 12.51 3.69
CA TYR A 435 -11.10 11.90 4.92
C TYR A 435 -9.67 12.37 5.25
N ASP A 436 -8.82 12.56 4.26
CA ASP A 436 -7.39 12.89 4.42
C ASP A 436 -7.03 14.30 3.90
N MET A 437 -8.01 15.19 3.76
CA MET A 437 -7.84 16.54 3.19
C MET A 437 -6.86 17.42 3.97
N ASN A 438 -6.67 17.15 5.27
CA ASN A 438 -5.72 17.87 6.11
C ASN A 438 -4.27 17.73 5.62
N ALA A 439 -3.97 16.66 4.89
CA ALA A 439 -2.66 16.44 4.29
C ALA A 439 -2.21 17.60 3.37
N LEU A 440 -3.17 18.29 2.70
CA LEU A 440 -2.84 19.45 1.85
C LEU A 440 -2.27 20.63 2.65
N GLY A 441 -2.53 20.69 3.96
CA GLY A 441 -2.02 21.71 4.88
C GLY A 441 -0.60 21.42 5.42
N ILE A 442 0.03 20.32 5.04
CA ILE A 442 1.39 19.98 5.47
C ILE A 442 2.37 20.99 4.86
N ARG A 443 3.04 21.78 5.70
CA ARG A 443 3.90 22.91 5.28
C ARG A 443 5.10 22.54 4.40
N HIS A 444 5.42 21.27 4.27
CA HIS A 444 6.55 20.77 3.48
C HIS A 444 6.21 20.49 2.00
N ILE A 445 4.94 20.56 1.63
CA ILE A 445 4.47 20.33 0.26
C ILE A 445 5.15 21.29 -0.72
N SER A 446 5.49 20.78 -1.90
CA SER A 446 6.10 21.55 -2.96
C SER A 446 5.47 21.24 -4.33
N LYS A 447 5.90 21.98 -5.37
CA LYS A 447 5.36 21.91 -6.73
C LYS A 447 5.51 20.56 -7.44
N ASN A 448 6.23 19.59 -6.85
CA ASN A 448 6.44 18.28 -7.42
C ASN A 448 5.27 17.29 -7.22
N ILE A 449 4.17 17.73 -6.58
CA ILE A 449 2.97 16.92 -6.37
C ILE A 449 1.91 17.22 -7.44
N ARG A 450 1.31 16.16 -7.98
CA ARG A 450 0.18 16.15 -8.90
C ARG A 450 -0.89 15.21 -8.34
N LEU A 451 -1.94 15.75 -7.74
CA LEU A 451 -3.02 14.97 -7.13
C LEU A 451 -4.27 15.01 -8.01
N MET A 452 -4.75 13.85 -8.45
CA MET A 452 -6.02 13.69 -9.14
C MET A 452 -7.07 13.13 -8.19
N ILE A 453 -8.26 13.73 -8.20
CA ILE A 453 -9.43 13.27 -7.46
C ILE A 453 -10.50 12.88 -8.47
N VAL A 454 -11.04 11.67 -8.38
CA VAL A 454 -12.25 11.29 -9.11
C VAL A 454 -13.43 11.43 -8.16
N ASN A 455 -14.23 12.46 -8.40
CA ASN A 455 -15.38 12.83 -7.57
C ASN A 455 -16.68 12.38 -8.23
N ASN A 456 -17.27 11.31 -7.68
CA ASN A 456 -18.57 10.76 -8.12
C ASN A 456 -19.66 10.89 -7.05
N GLY A 457 -19.40 11.58 -5.96
CA GLY A 457 -20.35 11.91 -4.90
C GLY A 457 -20.69 10.75 -3.97
N CYS A 458 -19.93 9.63 -3.98
CA CYS A 458 -20.21 8.48 -3.14
C CYS A 458 -19.05 7.46 -3.11
N GLY A 459 -19.16 6.44 -2.27
CA GLY A 459 -18.34 5.24 -2.33
C GLY A 459 -18.77 4.36 -3.49
N VAL A 460 -18.39 4.74 -4.70
CA VAL A 460 -18.93 4.18 -5.96
C VAL A 460 -18.68 2.67 -6.12
N ARG A 461 -17.70 2.10 -5.42
CA ARG A 461 -17.48 0.66 -5.38
C ARG A 461 -18.76 -0.11 -5.07
N PHE A 462 -19.54 0.38 -4.11
CA PHE A 462 -20.81 -0.23 -3.70
C PHE A 462 -21.96 0.00 -4.70
N ARG A 463 -21.77 0.90 -5.68
CA ARG A 463 -22.72 1.17 -6.77
C ARG A 463 -22.40 0.37 -8.04
N VAL A 464 -21.19 -0.18 -8.14
CA VAL A 464 -20.75 -1.00 -9.29
C VAL A 464 -20.60 -2.49 -8.95
N ASP A 465 -20.56 -2.85 -7.67
CA ASP A 465 -20.47 -4.23 -7.21
C ASP A 465 -21.78 -4.98 -7.52
N PRO A 466 -21.73 -6.11 -8.28
CA PRO A 466 -22.93 -6.83 -8.69
C PRO A 466 -23.78 -7.36 -7.53
N TYR A 467 -23.14 -7.77 -6.44
CA TYR A 467 -23.85 -8.25 -5.27
C TYR A 467 -24.68 -7.14 -4.63
N VAL A 468 -24.08 -5.98 -4.41
CA VAL A 468 -24.76 -4.82 -3.82
C VAL A 468 -25.86 -4.30 -4.75
N VAL A 469 -25.57 -4.16 -6.04
CA VAL A 469 -26.54 -3.68 -7.03
C VAL A 469 -27.74 -4.61 -7.14
N ASN A 470 -27.52 -5.92 -7.16
CA ASN A 470 -28.62 -6.91 -7.24
C ASN A 470 -29.45 -7.01 -5.94
N SER A 471 -28.82 -6.80 -4.78
CA SER A 471 -29.50 -6.94 -3.49
C SER A 471 -30.25 -5.67 -3.07
N PHE A 472 -29.71 -4.50 -3.36
CA PHE A 472 -30.18 -3.22 -2.83
C PHE A 472 -30.59 -2.20 -3.90
N GLY A 473 -30.09 -2.33 -5.13
CA GLY A 473 -30.36 -1.37 -6.21
C GLY A 473 -29.98 0.05 -5.79
N ASP A 474 -30.86 1.02 -6.05
CA ASP A 474 -30.63 2.44 -5.70
C ASP A 474 -30.64 2.71 -4.19
N LYS A 475 -31.28 1.84 -3.38
CA LYS A 475 -31.26 1.96 -1.92
C LYS A 475 -29.86 1.85 -1.30
N ALA A 476 -28.88 1.33 -2.06
CA ALA A 476 -27.49 1.29 -1.61
C ALA A 476 -26.85 2.70 -1.54
N HIS A 477 -27.45 3.72 -2.19
CA HIS A 477 -26.80 5.03 -2.38
C HIS A 477 -26.51 5.73 -1.04
N ASP A 478 -27.50 5.86 -0.19
CA ASP A 478 -27.41 6.74 0.98
C ASP A 478 -26.47 6.21 2.07
N PHE A 479 -26.65 4.95 2.48
CA PHE A 479 -25.94 4.40 3.65
C PHE A 479 -24.81 3.43 3.27
N ILE A 480 -25.01 2.57 2.27
CA ILE A 480 -23.97 1.60 1.87
C ILE A 480 -22.86 2.31 1.09
N ALA A 481 -23.23 3.16 0.15
CA ALA A 481 -22.29 3.91 -0.69
C ALA A 481 -21.95 5.31 -0.12
N ALA A 482 -22.48 5.67 1.04
CA ALA A 482 -22.27 7.00 1.63
C ALA A 482 -22.45 8.14 0.61
N GLY A 483 -23.51 8.06 -0.20
CA GLY A 483 -23.76 8.98 -1.31
C GLY A 483 -24.45 10.26 -0.88
N GLY A 484 -24.62 11.18 -1.85
CA GLY A 484 -25.39 12.39 -1.69
C GLY A 484 -24.61 13.61 -1.20
N HIS A 485 -23.27 13.56 -1.10
CA HIS A 485 -22.50 14.78 -0.91
C HIS A 485 -22.33 15.52 -2.25
N ASN A 486 -22.31 16.86 -2.18
CA ASN A 486 -22.03 17.75 -3.30
C ASN A 486 -20.72 18.53 -3.05
N GLY A 487 -19.83 17.97 -2.25
CA GLY A 487 -18.57 18.60 -1.91
C GLY A 487 -17.61 18.67 -3.10
N SER A 488 -16.81 19.72 -3.14
CA SER A 488 -15.70 19.91 -4.07
C SER A 488 -14.43 20.20 -3.29
N ALA A 489 -13.31 19.72 -3.81
CA ALA A 489 -11.98 20.00 -3.28
C ALA A 489 -11.52 21.46 -3.55
N GLU A 490 -12.19 22.20 -4.44
CA GLU A 490 -11.73 23.48 -4.98
C GLU A 490 -11.36 24.51 -3.89
N GLY A 491 -12.28 24.76 -2.97
CA GLY A 491 -12.07 25.77 -1.93
C GLY A 491 -10.88 25.46 -1.04
N TRP A 492 -10.75 24.20 -0.64
CA TRP A 492 -9.65 23.75 0.20
C TRP A 492 -8.32 23.73 -0.54
N ALA A 493 -8.29 23.20 -1.76
CA ALA A 493 -7.08 23.18 -2.59
C ALA A 493 -6.51 24.60 -2.82
N LYS A 494 -7.37 25.54 -3.20
CA LYS A 494 -6.96 26.95 -3.40
C LYS A 494 -6.48 27.60 -2.09
N SER A 495 -7.16 27.35 -0.97
CA SER A 495 -6.77 27.85 0.35
C SER A 495 -5.41 27.32 0.79
N MET A 496 -5.08 26.06 0.43
CA MET A 496 -3.78 25.43 0.73
C MET A 496 -2.71 25.72 -0.33
N GLY A 497 -2.98 26.58 -1.29
CA GLY A 497 -2.01 27.06 -2.27
C GLY A 497 -1.79 26.14 -3.48
N PHE A 498 -2.69 25.20 -3.73
CA PHE A 498 -2.66 24.38 -4.93
C PHE A 498 -3.17 25.14 -6.16
N GLU A 499 -2.62 24.83 -7.32
CA GLU A 499 -3.26 25.10 -8.59
C GLU A 499 -4.38 24.08 -8.82
N TYR A 500 -5.56 24.55 -9.19
CA TYR A 500 -6.75 23.71 -9.28
C TYR A 500 -7.26 23.59 -10.70
N PHE A 501 -7.35 22.34 -11.17
CA PHE A 501 -7.96 21.95 -12.44
C PHE A 501 -9.25 21.20 -12.18
N THR A 502 -10.20 21.31 -13.12
CA THR A 502 -11.45 20.57 -13.06
C THR A 502 -11.90 20.12 -14.43
N ALA A 503 -12.53 18.93 -14.51
CA ALA A 503 -13.20 18.42 -15.68
C ALA A 503 -14.51 17.74 -15.32
N ARG A 504 -15.57 18.02 -16.07
CA ARG A 504 -16.91 17.43 -15.92
C ARG A 504 -17.33 16.63 -17.16
N THR A 505 -16.52 16.67 -18.21
CA THR A 505 -16.75 15.96 -19.45
C THR A 505 -15.47 15.29 -19.93
N LYS A 506 -15.64 14.22 -20.76
CA LYS A 506 -14.53 13.51 -21.39
C LYS A 506 -13.64 14.45 -22.23
N GLY A 507 -14.24 15.43 -22.91
CA GLY A 507 -13.52 16.42 -23.71
C GLY A 507 -12.67 17.38 -22.87
N GLU A 508 -13.22 17.94 -21.79
CA GLU A 508 -12.47 18.79 -20.86
C GLU A 508 -11.30 18.02 -20.23
N PHE A 509 -11.54 16.78 -19.80
CA PHE A 509 -10.49 15.93 -19.24
C PHE A 509 -9.36 15.70 -20.23
N LEU A 510 -9.67 15.32 -21.47
CA LEU A 510 -8.67 15.05 -22.51
C LEU A 510 -7.85 16.30 -22.88
N THR A 511 -8.40 17.48 -22.72
CA THR A 511 -7.68 18.75 -22.95
C THR A 511 -6.66 19.04 -21.84
N LEU A 512 -6.99 18.67 -20.59
CA LEU A 512 -6.18 19.04 -19.41
C LEU A 512 -5.18 17.95 -18.99
N ILE A 513 -5.41 16.69 -19.35
CA ILE A 513 -4.59 15.57 -18.87
C ILE A 513 -3.12 15.66 -19.31
N ASP A 514 -2.85 16.17 -20.50
CA ASP A 514 -1.48 16.32 -21.02
C ASP A 514 -0.71 17.39 -20.22
N ASP A 515 -1.38 18.47 -19.82
CA ASP A 515 -0.80 19.48 -18.97
C ASP A 515 -0.57 18.94 -17.56
N PHE A 516 -1.55 18.24 -17.00
CA PHE A 516 -1.44 17.61 -15.69
C PHE A 516 -0.30 16.59 -15.62
N CYS A 517 -0.11 15.78 -16.65
CA CYS A 517 0.94 14.76 -16.76
C CYS A 517 2.26 15.28 -17.37
N SER A 518 2.41 16.59 -17.56
CA SER A 518 3.65 17.14 -18.11
C SER A 518 4.88 16.69 -17.31
N PRO A 519 5.98 16.25 -17.96
CA PRO A 519 7.20 15.83 -17.29
C PRO A 519 7.99 17.00 -16.65
N GLU A 520 7.63 18.23 -16.98
CA GLU A 520 8.31 19.42 -16.50
C GLU A 520 7.82 19.82 -15.11
N ILE A 521 8.65 19.69 -14.08
CA ILE A 521 8.34 20.13 -12.72
C ILE A 521 8.10 21.64 -12.68
N GLU A 522 8.87 22.40 -13.46
CA GLU A 522 8.82 23.87 -13.51
C GLU A 522 7.60 24.42 -14.27
N LYS A 523 6.80 23.55 -14.93
CA LYS A 523 5.59 23.97 -15.62
C LYS A 523 4.60 24.67 -14.69
N PHE A 524 4.54 24.25 -13.42
CA PHE A 524 3.72 24.85 -12.40
C PHE A 524 4.57 25.32 -11.22
N ASN A 525 4.28 26.51 -10.74
CA ASN A 525 4.97 27.07 -9.55
C ASN A 525 4.40 26.55 -8.21
N LYS A 526 3.33 25.77 -8.27
CA LYS A 526 2.55 25.23 -7.14
C LYS A 526 2.28 23.74 -7.34
N PRO A 527 1.98 23.00 -6.28
CA PRO A 527 1.39 21.66 -6.43
C PRO A 527 0.04 21.77 -7.17
N VAL A 528 -0.32 20.74 -7.91
CA VAL A 528 -1.55 20.74 -8.72
C VAL A 528 -2.55 19.73 -8.16
N LEU A 529 -3.81 20.14 -8.08
CA LEU A 529 -4.94 19.27 -7.80
C LEU A 529 -5.91 19.31 -8.99
N PHE A 530 -6.19 18.12 -9.55
CA PHE A 530 -7.11 17.94 -10.65
C PHE A 530 -8.35 17.16 -10.18
N GLU A 531 -9.48 17.83 -10.06
CA GLU A 531 -10.75 17.23 -9.66
C GLU A 531 -11.59 16.89 -10.90
N VAL A 532 -11.86 15.59 -11.08
CA VAL A 532 -12.60 15.04 -12.21
C VAL A 532 -13.97 14.56 -11.71
N PHE A 533 -15.03 15.16 -12.20
CA PHE A 533 -16.39 14.81 -11.79
C PHE A 533 -16.99 13.78 -12.75
N THR A 534 -17.36 12.62 -12.19
CA THR A 534 -18.08 11.57 -12.90
C THR A 534 -19.44 11.32 -12.25
N THR A 535 -20.28 10.51 -12.88
CA THR A 535 -21.58 10.14 -12.33
C THR A 535 -21.65 8.65 -12.02
N VAL A 536 -22.50 8.26 -11.06
CA VAL A 536 -22.73 6.83 -10.71
C VAL A 536 -23.10 6.02 -11.95
N LYS A 537 -23.89 6.60 -12.88
CA LYS A 537 -24.25 5.90 -14.11
C LYS A 537 -23.06 5.65 -15.01
N GLU A 538 -22.21 6.64 -15.24
CA GLU A 538 -21.00 6.49 -16.06
C GLU A 538 -20.04 5.46 -15.46
N GLU A 539 -19.92 5.42 -14.14
CA GLU A 539 -19.14 4.40 -13.43
C GLU A 539 -19.70 2.99 -13.64
N GLN A 540 -21.02 2.82 -13.52
CA GLN A 540 -21.71 1.54 -13.79
C GLN A 540 -21.55 1.09 -15.23
N ASP A 541 -21.70 2.01 -16.18
CA ASP A 541 -21.53 1.74 -17.62
C ASP A 541 -20.08 1.32 -17.92
N GLY A 542 -19.09 2.02 -17.37
CA GLY A 542 -17.68 1.67 -17.51
C GLY A 542 -17.36 0.28 -16.99
N TRP A 543 -17.81 -0.05 -15.79
CA TRP A 543 -17.61 -1.38 -15.20
C TRP A 543 -18.34 -2.49 -15.97
N ASN A 544 -19.53 -2.24 -16.48
CA ASN A 544 -20.26 -3.22 -17.30
C ASN A 544 -19.49 -3.53 -18.59
N LEU A 545 -18.94 -2.51 -19.24
CA LEU A 545 -18.11 -2.68 -20.43
C LEU A 545 -16.87 -3.55 -20.15
N ILE A 546 -16.16 -3.30 -19.05
CA ILE A 546 -15.00 -4.11 -18.63
C ILE A 546 -15.40 -5.55 -18.30
N ARG A 547 -16.49 -5.76 -17.57
CA ARG A 547 -16.94 -7.13 -17.25
C ARG A 547 -17.36 -7.92 -18.49
N ASP A 548 -17.83 -7.23 -19.51
CA ASP A 548 -18.34 -7.85 -20.73
C ASP A 548 -17.27 -7.96 -21.83
N MET A 549 -16.08 -7.35 -21.65
CA MET A 549 -15.02 -7.35 -22.67
C MET A 549 -14.60 -8.76 -23.13
N ASN A 550 -14.78 -9.78 -22.26
CA ASN A 550 -14.42 -11.17 -22.52
C ASN A 550 -15.63 -12.09 -22.73
N ARG A 551 -16.83 -11.53 -22.78
CA ARG A 551 -18.00 -12.34 -23.14
C ARG A 551 -17.96 -12.55 -24.66
N PRO A 552 -17.95 -13.80 -25.17
CA PRO A 552 -18.20 -14.02 -26.59
C PRO A 552 -19.53 -13.31 -26.88
N LYS A 553 -19.52 -12.47 -27.93
CA LYS A 553 -20.76 -11.85 -28.43
C LYS A 553 -21.72 -13.01 -28.72
N GLN A 554 -22.62 -13.27 -27.80
CA GLN A 554 -23.69 -14.24 -28.06
C GLN A 554 -24.51 -13.63 -29.16
N ASN A 555 -24.45 -14.22 -30.38
CA ASN A 555 -25.46 -13.98 -31.35
C ASN A 555 -26.79 -14.34 -30.65
N PRO A 556 -27.74 -13.41 -30.53
CA PRO A 556 -28.99 -13.67 -29.89
C PRO A 556 -29.63 -14.88 -30.54
N THR A 557 -29.65 -16.02 -29.89
CA THR A 557 -30.41 -17.15 -30.36
C THR A 557 -31.87 -16.71 -30.39
N LYS A 558 -32.62 -17.12 -31.42
CA LYS A 558 -34.05 -16.79 -31.53
C LYS A 558 -34.82 -17.09 -30.21
N SER A 559 -34.32 -18.00 -29.38
CA SER A 559 -34.87 -18.34 -28.07
C SER A 559 -34.67 -17.25 -27.01
N ASP A 560 -33.52 -16.53 -27.01
CA ASP A 560 -33.24 -15.48 -26.02
C ASP A 560 -33.97 -14.19 -26.32
N SER A 561 -34.23 -13.91 -27.59
CA SER A 561 -35.09 -12.79 -28.00
C SER A 561 -36.56 -13.01 -27.60
N LEU A 562 -37.05 -14.24 -27.69
CA LEU A 562 -38.41 -14.58 -27.23
C LEU A 562 -38.55 -14.48 -25.70
N LYS A 563 -37.58 -14.98 -24.93
CA LYS A 563 -37.57 -14.88 -23.44
C LYS A 563 -37.48 -13.45 -22.96
N GLY A 564 -36.71 -12.60 -23.65
CA GLY A 564 -36.58 -11.16 -23.34
C GLY A 564 -37.87 -10.39 -23.63
N VAL A 565 -38.55 -10.70 -24.73
CA VAL A 565 -39.83 -10.09 -25.11
C VAL A 565 -40.96 -10.55 -24.17
N ILE A 566 -41.01 -11.82 -23.84
CA ILE A 566 -42.02 -12.38 -22.92
C ILE A 566 -41.89 -11.73 -21.50
N LYS A 567 -40.68 -11.50 -21.00
CA LYS A 567 -40.46 -10.81 -19.71
C LYS A 567 -40.83 -9.32 -19.71
N ARG A 568 -40.81 -8.67 -20.87
CA ARG A 568 -41.14 -7.24 -21.00
C ARG A 568 -42.60 -6.95 -21.26
N VAL A 569 -43.36 -7.93 -21.77
CA VAL A 569 -44.74 -7.71 -22.30
C VAL A 569 -45.81 -8.35 -21.39
N LEU A 570 -45.44 -9.31 -20.56
CA LEU A 570 -46.42 -9.99 -19.71
C LEU A 570 -46.27 -9.61 -18.21
N PRO A 571 -47.40 -9.37 -17.50
CA PRO A 571 -47.37 -9.17 -16.05
C PRO A 571 -46.77 -10.38 -15.32
N GLU A 572 -46.08 -10.15 -14.21
CA GLU A 572 -45.33 -11.13 -13.43
C GLU A 572 -46.17 -12.42 -13.07
N LYS A 573 -47.48 -12.24 -12.89
CA LYS A 573 -48.44 -13.38 -12.66
C LYS A 573 -48.56 -14.32 -13.87
N ALA A 574 -48.43 -13.82 -15.09
CA ALA A 574 -48.53 -14.63 -16.30
C ALA A 574 -47.20 -15.38 -16.58
N VAL A 575 -46.08 -14.81 -16.20
CA VAL A 575 -44.75 -15.46 -16.33
C VAL A 575 -44.64 -16.67 -15.41
N ASN A 576 -45.19 -16.57 -14.20
CA ASN A 576 -45.20 -17.67 -13.23
C ASN A 576 -46.13 -18.84 -13.64
N ILE A 577 -47.24 -18.57 -14.32
CA ILE A 577 -48.11 -19.60 -14.86
C ILE A 577 -47.43 -20.43 -15.95
N ILE A 578 -46.65 -19.76 -16.84
CA ILE A 578 -45.90 -20.42 -17.92
C ILE A 578 -44.72 -21.25 -17.35
N ARG A 579 -44.18 -20.86 -16.21
CA ARG A 579 -43.10 -21.58 -15.53
C ARG A 579 -43.57 -22.87 -14.88
N ASN A 580 -44.74 -22.83 -14.27
CA ASN A 580 -45.39 -24.00 -13.62
C ASN A 580 -46.03 -24.97 -14.61
N MET A 581 -46.17 -24.63 -15.89
CA MET A 581 -46.64 -25.53 -16.95
C MET A 581 -45.50 -26.33 -17.62
N LYS A 582 -44.24 -26.13 -17.21
CA LYS A 582 -43.06 -26.83 -17.72
C LYS A 582 -42.38 -27.76 -16.72
N GLU A 583 -42.83 -27.78 -15.49
CA GLU A 583 -42.61 -28.85 -14.51
C GLU A 583 -43.78 -29.87 -14.58
#